data_505a90d91c122274511b1fb0600ee38d
#
_entry.id   505a90d91c122274511b1fb0600ee38d
#
_cell.length_a   1.000
_cell.length_b   1.000
_cell.length_c   1.000
_cell.angle_alpha   90.00
_cell.angle_beta   90.00
_cell.angle_gamma   90.00
#
_symmetry.space_group_name_H-M   'P 1'
#
loop_
_entity.id
_entity.type
_entity.pdbx_description
1 polymer ?
#
loop_
_entity_poly.entity_id
_entity_poly.type
_entity_poly.pdbx_seq_one_letter_code
_entity_poly.pdbx_strand_id
1 'polypeptide(L)'
;MPLSQDASIEITGFSWVPPFAQGLVRDLRVRWALEELGLPYRMRPYNRAVSGPEDRVPEQPFGQVPCLVDGDIRMFESGAICLWLAERSEALLPRDAADRAHVMSWVFAALSSVEPFLQNYLLAALFDNDKPGAQDYVPATEERLHGRLGTLSEALGGKAWLTGRFTVADILMVHVLVPLARVQMFGMPQNLVAYVERGQARPAYRAALDAQLADFTEDAPQPA
;
A
#
# COMPACT_ATOMS: atom_id res chain seq x y z
N MET A 1 -15.70 14.68 -2.19
CA MET A 1 -14.85 13.56 -2.59
C MET A 1 -13.64 14.13 -3.33
N PRO A 2 -12.41 13.75 -2.94
CA PRO A 2 -11.20 14.28 -3.57
C PRO A 2 -11.00 13.89 -5.04
N LEU A 3 -11.59 12.78 -5.54
CA LEU A 3 -11.46 12.41 -6.94
C LEU A 3 -12.16 13.45 -7.84
N SER A 4 -11.39 14.14 -8.70
CA SER A 4 -11.86 15.20 -9.58
C SER A 4 -11.05 15.22 -10.85
N GLN A 5 -11.70 15.23 -12.02
CA GLN A 5 -11.03 15.27 -13.33
C GLN A 5 -10.21 16.55 -13.56
N ASP A 6 -10.58 17.65 -12.89
CA ASP A 6 -9.90 18.96 -13.01
C ASP A 6 -8.77 19.13 -11.99
N ALA A 7 -8.46 18.11 -11.19
CA ALA A 7 -7.41 18.21 -10.17
C ALA A 7 -6.01 18.34 -10.80
N SER A 8 -5.15 19.14 -10.16
CA SER A 8 -3.74 19.28 -10.55
C SER A 8 -2.93 18.02 -10.26
N ILE A 9 -3.23 17.36 -9.11
CA ILE A 9 -2.57 16.11 -8.73
C ILE A 9 -3.11 14.98 -9.58
N GLU A 10 -2.22 14.32 -10.29
CA GLU A 10 -2.50 13.11 -11.05
C GLU A 10 -1.76 11.93 -10.43
N ILE A 11 -2.43 10.80 -10.27
CA ILE A 11 -1.80 9.54 -9.87
C ILE A 11 -2.07 8.46 -10.92
N THR A 12 -1.16 7.52 -11.05
CA THR A 12 -1.36 6.35 -11.93
C THR A 12 -1.86 5.15 -11.11
N GLY A 13 -2.73 4.34 -11.71
CA GLY A 13 -3.19 3.06 -11.18
C GLY A 13 -3.60 2.13 -12.31
N PHE A 14 -3.86 0.88 -11.99
CA PHE A 14 -4.32 -0.08 -12.98
C PHE A 14 -5.80 0.13 -13.29
N SER A 15 -6.17 -0.05 -14.57
CA SER A 15 -7.56 -0.13 -15.04
C SER A 15 -8.14 -1.55 -14.93
N TRP A 16 -7.28 -2.55 -14.71
CA TRP A 16 -7.66 -3.93 -14.48
C TRP A 16 -6.63 -4.64 -13.58
N VAL A 17 -7.13 -5.43 -12.65
CA VAL A 17 -6.36 -6.45 -11.92
C VAL A 17 -7.26 -7.66 -11.64
N PRO A 18 -6.70 -8.86 -11.43
CA PRO A 18 -7.50 -10.00 -11.00
C PRO A 18 -8.32 -9.69 -9.73
N PRO A 19 -9.51 -10.26 -9.56
CA PRO A 19 -10.40 -9.95 -8.43
C PRO A 19 -9.72 -10.08 -7.05
N PHE A 20 -8.82 -11.05 -6.87
CA PHE A 20 -8.10 -11.22 -5.60
C PHE A 20 -7.13 -10.06 -5.29
N ALA A 21 -6.67 -9.32 -6.30
CA ALA A 21 -5.74 -8.19 -6.16
C ALA A 21 -6.44 -6.84 -5.98
N GLN A 22 -7.75 -6.77 -6.20
CA GLN A 22 -8.53 -5.55 -6.03
C GLN A 22 -8.48 -5.09 -4.56
N GLY A 23 -8.19 -3.81 -4.35
CA GLY A 23 -7.95 -3.23 -3.02
C GLY A 23 -6.60 -3.58 -2.38
N LEU A 24 -5.67 -4.21 -3.14
CA LEU A 24 -4.31 -4.51 -2.70
C LEU A 24 -3.24 -3.78 -3.52
N VAL A 25 -3.62 -3.11 -4.61
CA VAL A 25 -2.68 -2.35 -5.44
C VAL A 25 -2.17 -1.13 -4.67
N ARG A 26 -0.87 -0.85 -4.82
CA ARG A 26 -0.17 0.15 -4.00
C ARG A 26 -0.61 1.60 -4.20
N ASP A 27 -1.32 1.92 -5.29
CA ASP A 27 -1.94 3.24 -5.49
C ASP A 27 -2.99 3.55 -4.40
N LEU A 28 -3.58 2.52 -3.77
CA LEU A 28 -4.49 2.69 -2.63
C LEU A 28 -3.84 3.45 -1.47
N ARG A 29 -2.53 3.28 -1.24
CA ARG A 29 -1.78 4.03 -0.20
C ARG A 29 -1.81 5.53 -0.48
N VAL A 30 -1.56 5.90 -1.75
CA VAL A 30 -1.53 7.29 -2.18
C VAL A 30 -2.92 7.90 -2.18
N ARG A 31 -3.93 7.17 -2.68
CA ARG A 31 -5.34 7.58 -2.60
C ARG A 31 -5.75 7.85 -1.16
N TRP A 32 -5.44 6.92 -0.25
CA TRP A 32 -5.76 7.07 1.16
C TRP A 32 -5.12 8.31 1.77
N ALA A 33 -3.83 8.58 1.48
CA ALA A 33 -3.17 9.79 1.94
C ALA A 33 -3.84 11.06 1.39
N LEU A 34 -4.25 11.08 0.12
CA LEU A 34 -4.98 12.19 -0.51
C LEU A 34 -6.36 12.40 0.13
N GLU A 35 -7.08 11.33 0.41
CA GLU A 35 -8.39 11.38 1.10
C GLU A 35 -8.25 11.89 2.55
N GLU A 36 -7.22 11.47 3.31
CA GLU A 36 -6.95 12.00 4.65
C GLU A 36 -6.62 13.49 4.65
N LEU A 37 -6.03 13.97 3.56
CA LEU A 37 -5.69 15.39 3.38
C LEU A 37 -6.82 16.21 2.76
N GLY A 38 -7.87 15.57 2.25
CA GLY A 38 -8.92 16.24 1.49
C GLY A 38 -8.42 16.89 0.20
N LEU A 39 -7.30 16.40 -0.37
CA LEU A 39 -6.69 16.95 -1.58
C LEU A 39 -7.33 16.34 -2.82
N PRO A 40 -7.82 17.16 -3.78
CA PRO A 40 -8.36 16.64 -5.02
C PRO A 40 -7.27 16.00 -5.88
N TYR A 41 -7.61 14.89 -6.52
CA TYR A 41 -6.73 14.18 -7.43
C TYR A 41 -7.51 13.59 -8.61
N ARG A 42 -6.82 13.34 -9.72
CA ARG A 42 -7.35 12.58 -10.85
C ARG A 42 -6.52 11.33 -11.07
N MET A 43 -7.13 10.39 -11.77
CA MET A 43 -6.53 9.10 -12.08
C MET A 43 -6.11 9.03 -13.54
N ARG A 44 -4.88 8.59 -13.79
CA ARG A 44 -4.40 8.16 -15.12
C ARG A 44 -4.35 6.64 -15.14
N PRO A 45 -5.27 5.97 -15.84
CA PRO A 45 -5.32 4.52 -15.89
C PRO A 45 -4.12 3.94 -16.65
N TYR A 46 -3.65 2.77 -16.23
CA TYR A 46 -2.61 2.00 -16.88
C TYR A 46 -3.03 0.53 -16.98
N ASN A 47 -3.02 -0.02 -18.17
CA ASN A 47 -3.28 -1.44 -18.38
C ASN A 47 -1.99 -2.17 -18.77
N ARG A 48 -1.37 -2.85 -17.80
CA ARG A 48 -0.12 -3.56 -18.01
C ARG A 48 -0.18 -4.67 -19.07
N ALA A 49 -1.36 -5.24 -19.29
CA ALA A 49 -1.53 -6.39 -20.15
C ALA A 49 -1.62 -6.02 -21.65
N VAL A 50 -2.09 -4.79 -21.95
CA VAL A 50 -2.17 -4.26 -23.32
C VAL A 50 -1.12 -3.19 -23.62
N SER A 51 -0.42 -2.71 -22.60
CA SER A 51 0.60 -1.68 -22.75
C SER A 51 1.91 -2.30 -23.23
N GLY A 52 2.40 -1.86 -24.38
CA GLY A 52 3.72 -2.21 -24.89
C GLY A 52 4.86 -1.55 -24.10
N PRO A 53 6.12 -1.83 -24.46
CA PRO A 53 7.27 -1.15 -23.85
C PRO A 53 7.23 0.38 -23.98
N GLU A 54 6.57 0.90 -25.03
CA GLU A 54 6.34 2.32 -25.31
C GLU A 54 5.30 2.97 -24.39
N ASP A 55 4.38 2.18 -23.84
CA ASP A 55 3.31 2.64 -22.95
C ASP A 55 3.72 2.61 -21.47
N ARG A 56 5.02 2.41 -21.22
CA ARG A 56 5.53 2.47 -19.84
C ARG A 56 5.21 3.82 -19.24
N VAL A 57 4.81 3.82 -17.97
CA VAL A 57 4.67 5.04 -17.19
C VAL A 57 6.04 5.74 -17.17
N PRO A 58 6.25 6.85 -17.90
CA PRO A 58 7.58 7.41 -18.10
C PRO A 58 8.27 7.80 -16.79
N GLU A 59 7.45 8.09 -15.76
CA GLU A 59 7.90 8.50 -14.45
C GLU A 59 8.35 7.33 -13.55
N GLN A 60 8.13 6.05 -13.98
CA GLN A 60 8.41 4.87 -13.16
C GLN A 60 9.40 3.94 -13.87
N PRO A 61 10.67 3.95 -13.44
CA PRO A 61 11.73 3.18 -14.11
C PRO A 61 11.56 1.67 -14.00
N PHE A 62 10.78 1.19 -13.03
CA PHE A 62 10.52 -0.24 -12.80
C PHE A 62 9.21 -0.73 -13.45
N GLY A 63 8.48 0.13 -14.17
CA GLY A 63 7.21 -0.20 -14.82
C GLY A 63 6.10 -0.57 -13.83
N GLN A 64 6.04 0.10 -12.69
CA GLN A 64 5.06 -0.14 -11.63
C GLN A 64 4.10 1.05 -11.47
N VAL A 65 3.06 0.87 -10.68
CA VAL A 65 2.17 1.92 -10.19
C VAL A 65 2.24 1.95 -8.64
N PRO A 66 1.98 3.10 -8.00
CA PRO A 66 1.64 4.39 -8.55
C PRO A 66 2.85 5.25 -8.94
N CYS A 67 2.60 6.23 -9.83
CA CYS A 67 3.35 7.48 -9.91
C CYS A 67 2.44 8.63 -9.49
N LEU A 68 3.03 9.77 -9.17
CA LEU A 68 2.35 11.03 -8.92
C LEU A 68 2.95 12.15 -9.78
N VAL A 69 2.08 12.97 -10.34
CA VAL A 69 2.42 14.22 -11.04
C VAL A 69 1.64 15.36 -10.38
N ASP A 70 2.35 16.45 -10.02
CA ASP A 70 1.76 17.70 -9.51
C ASP A 70 2.57 18.87 -10.05
N GLY A 71 2.08 19.51 -11.11
CA GLY A 71 2.85 20.51 -11.86
C GLY A 71 4.14 19.92 -12.44
N ASP A 72 5.28 20.45 -12.06
CA ASP A 72 6.62 19.99 -12.47
C ASP A 72 7.14 18.80 -11.63
N ILE A 73 6.45 18.47 -10.55
CA ILE A 73 6.87 17.38 -9.67
C ILE A 73 6.44 16.05 -10.27
N ARG A 74 7.40 15.12 -10.33
CA ARG A 74 7.22 13.73 -10.79
C ARG A 74 7.78 12.80 -9.73
N MET A 75 6.96 11.90 -9.24
CA MET A 75 7.37 10.97 -8.18
C MET A 75 6.94 9.54 -8.48
N PHE A 76 7.77 8.61 -8.08
CA PHE A 76 7.46 7.19 -7.97
C PHE A 76 7.81 6.70 -6.55
N GLU A 77 7.55 5.43 -6.23
CA GLU A 77 7.53 4.83 -4.90
C GLU A 77 6.37 5.33 -4.03
N SER A 78 5.42 4.44 -3.77
CA SER A 78 4.23 4.77 -2.97
C SER A 78 4.56 5.36 -1.59
N GLY A 79 5.66 4.88 -0.96
CA GLY A 79 6.13 5.40 0.32
C GLY A 79 6.66 6.82 0.23
N ALA A 80 7.46 7.13 -0.80
CA ALA A 80 7.99 8.47 -1.03
C ALA A 80 6.86 9.47 -1.33
N ILE A 81 5.89 9.05 -2.16
CA ILE A 81 4.71 9.85 -2.49
C ILE A 81 3.88 10.14 -1.22
N CYS A 82 3.61 9.10 -0.40
CA CYS A 82 2.87 9.29 0.83
C CYS A 82 3.58 10.22 1.83
N LEU A 83 4.92 10.11 1.97
CA LEU A 83 5.70 11.03 2.81
C LEU A 83 5.61 12.46 2.30
N TRP A 84 5.80 12.69 1.00
CA TRP A 84 5.72 14.02 0.40
C TRP A 84 4.32 14.65 0.55
N LEU A 85 3.27 13.86 0.41
CA LEU A 85 1.91 14.31 0.68
C LEU A 85 1.72 14.65 2.16
N ALA A 86 2.23 13.81 3.06
CA ALA A 86 2.09 13.97 4.51
C ALA A 86 2.75 15.25 5.05
N GLU A 87 3.75 15.81 4.35
CA GLU A 87 4.37 17.10 4.72
C GLU A 87 3.38 18.26 4.74
N ARG A 88 2.25 18.14 4.08
CA ARG A 88 1.17 19.12 4.05
C ARG A 88 0.32 19.15 5.33
N SER A 89 0.51 18.17 6.24
CA SER A 89 -0.31 18.04 7.45
C SER A 89 0.49 17.52 8.64
N GLU A 90 0.52 18.31 9.73
CA GLU A 90 1.10 17.85 11.01
C GLU A 90 0.38 16.65 11.61
N ALA A 91 -0.88 16.40 11.22
CA ALA A 91 -1.60 15.22 11.65
C ALA A 91 -0.99 13.95 11.05
N LEU A 92 -0.54 13.98 9.79
CA LEU A 92 0.07 12.82 9.13
C LEU A 92 1.59 12.74 9.35
N LEU A 93 2.29 13.89 9.42
CA LEU A 93 3.73 13.94 9.66
C LEU A 93 4.06 15.09 10.60
N PRO A 94 4.48 14.83 11.86
CA PRO A 94 4.82 15.84 12.82
C PRO A 94 5.91 16.81 12.34
N ARG A 95 5.89 18.05 12.84
CA ARG A 95 7.00 19.02 12.64
C ARG A 95 8.11 18.84 13.65
N ASP A 96 7.79 18.38 14.87
CA ASP A 96 8.83 18.07 15.84
C ASP A 96 9.82 17.05 15.25
N ALA A 97 11.11 17.31 15.40
CA ALA A 97 12.16 16.54 14.75
C ALA A 97 12.23 15.09 15.25
N ALA A 98 12.02 14.85 16.55
CA ALA A 98 12.07 13.52 17.13
C ALA A 98 10.86 12.68 16.72
N ASP A 99 9.66 13.25 16.82
CA ASP A 99 8.42 12.62 16.39
C ASP A 99 8.43 12.33 14.89
N ARG A 100 8.91 13.29 14.06
CA ARG A 100 9.06 13.12 12.62
C ARG A 100 10.02 11.97 12.29
N ALA A 101 11.18 11.93 12.94
CA ALA A 101 12.14 10.83 12.74
C ALA A 101 11.53 9.47 13.12
N HIS A 102 10.74 9.43 14.20
CA HIS A 102 10.06 8.21 14.63
C HIS A 102 9.00 7.74 13.62
N VAL A 103 8.18 8.67 13.10
CA VAL A 103 7.22 8.34 12.01
C VAL A 103 7.94 7.84 10.76
N MET A 104 9.03 8.51 10.34
CA MET A 104 9.81 8.09 9.16
C MET A 104 10.40 6.69 9.37
N SER A 105 10.88 6.37 10.57
CA SER A 105 11.39 5.02 10.87
C SER A 105 10.32 3.96 10.68
N TRP A 106 9.08 4.22 11.10
CA TRP A 106 7.96 3.30 10.88
C TRP A 106 7.52 3.22 9.42
N VAL A 107 7.62 4.31 8.64
CA VAL A 107 7.40 4.27 7.19
C VAL A 107 8.36 3.28 6.53
N PHE A 108 9.65 3.41 6.81
CA PHE A 108 10.65 2.50 6.25
C PHE A 108 10.55 1.08 6.83
N ALA A 109 10.17 0.93 8.11
CA ALA A 109 9.92 -0.39 8.69
C ALA A 109 8.78 -1.13 7.97
N ALA A 110 7.70 -0.43 7.61
CA ALA A 110 6.61 -1.03 6.84
C ALA A 110 7.10 -1.58 5.51
N LEU A 111 7.88 -0.78 4.75
CA LEU A 111 8.28 -1.10 3.38
C LEU A 111 9.51 -2.01 3.27
N SER A 112 10.41 -1.97 4.26
CA SER A 112 11.69 -2.68 4.19
C SER A 112 11.82 -3.81 5.21
N SER A 113 11.08 -3.74 6.34
CA SER A 113 11.21 -4.73 7.42
C SER A 113 10.01 -5.66 7.55
N VAL A 114 8.85 -5.30 6.99
CA VAL A 114 7.62 -6.11 7.05
C VAL A 114 7.20 -6.56 5.64
N GLU A 115 6.96 -5.62 4.70
CA GLU A 115 6.42 -5.91 3.37
C GLU A 115 7.23 -6.97 2.59
N PRO A 116 8.59 -6.96 2.54
CA PRO A 116 9.33 -7.97 1.79
C PRO A 116 9.16 -9.39 2.34
N PHE A 117 9.03 -9.53 3.66
CA PHE A 117 8.82 -10.83 4.30
C PHE A 117 7.42 -11.37 4.00
N LEU A 118 6.43 -10.50 4.03
CA LEU A 118 5.07 -10.83 3.63
C LEU A 118 5.00 -11.22 2.15
N GLN A 119 5.64 -10.45 1.26
CA GLN A 119 5.65 -10.75 -0.16
C GLN A 119 6.34 -12.08 -0.46
N ASN A 120 7.48 -12.37 0.17
CA ASN A 120 8.18 -13.63 0.00
C ASN A 120 7.32 -14.83 0.42
N TYR A 121 6.60 -14.70 1.53
CA TYR A 121 5.65 -15.74 1.98
C TYR A 121 4.50 -15.91 0.97
N LEU A 122 3.85 -14.82 0.56
CA LEU A 122 2.73 -14.90 -0.40
C LEU A 122 3.17 -15.44 -1.77
N LEU A 123 4.35 -15.07 -2.24
CA LEU A 123 4.92 -15.60 -3.48
C LEU A 123 5.10 -17.11 -3.38
N ALA A 124 5.76 -17.60 -2.33
CA ALA A 124 6.03 -19.02 -2.17
C ALA A 124 4.75 -19.84 -1.91
N ALA A 125 3.82 -19.32 -1.08
CA ALA A 125 2.65 -20.06 -0.65
C ALA A 125 1.48 -20.03 -1.64
N LEU A 126 1.35 -18.97 -2.45
CA LEU A 126 0.17 -18.78 -3.30
C LEU A 126 0.50 -18.60 -4.79
N PHE A 127 1.47 -17.73 -5.14
CA PHE A 127 1.67 -17.33 -6.54
C PHE A 127 2.62 -18.26 -7.31
N ASP A 128 3.62 -18.78 -6.63
CA ASP A 128 4.66 -19.65 -7.19
C ASP A 128 4.58 -21.07 -6.62
N ASN A 129 3.47 -21.45 -6.00
CA ASN A 129 3.31 -22.70 -5.27
C ASN A 129 3.42 -23.96 -6.15
N ASP A 130 3.26 -23.82 -7.46
CA ASP A 130 3.44 -24.86 -8.47
C ASP A 130 4.89 -24.98 -8.99
N LYS A 131 5.76 -24.03 -8.64
CA LYS A 131 7.16 -24.02 -9.09
C LYS A 131 8.00 -25.01 -8.26
N PRO A 132 8.99 -25.67 -8.89
CA PRO A 132 9.88 -26.57 -8.19
C PRO A 132 10.57 -25.89 -6.98
N GLY A 133 10.49 -26.52 -5.81
CA GLY A 133 11.10 -26.02 -4.57
C GLY A 133 10.31 -24.94 -3.82
N ALA A 134 9.23 -24.40 -4.40
CA ALA A 134 8.45 -23.36 -3.73
C ALA A 134 7.87 -23.85 -2.38
N GLN A 135 7.28 -25.05 -2.38
CA GLN A 135 6.68 -25.62 -1.18
C GLN A 135 7.70 -25.94 -0.08
N ASP A 136 8.91 -26.28 -0.45
CA ASP A 136 10.01 -26.52 0.52
C ASP A 136 10.46 -25.21 1.19
N TYR A 137 10.26 -24.07 0.52
CA TYR A 137 10.65 -22.74 1.01
C TYR A 137 9.58 -22.08 1.88
N VAL A 138 8.31 -22.49 1.78
CA VAL A 138 7.18 -21.91 2.54
C VAL A 138 7.45 -21.87 4.05
N PRO A 139 7.87 -22.98 4.73
CA PRO A 139 8.10 -22.96 6.16
C PRO A 139 9.13 -21.90 6.62
N ALA A 140 10.21 -21.73 5.84
CA ALA A 140 11.24 -20.74 6.16
C ALA A 140 10.76 -19.29 5.98
N THR A 141 9.91 -19.03 4.98
CA THR A 141 9.32 -17.69 4.78
C THR A 141 8.26 -17.40 5.83
N GLU A 142 7.47 -18.40 6.22
CA GLU A 142 6.47 -18.32 7.27
C GLU A 142 7.09 -18.00 8.63
N GLU A 143 8.13 -18.73 9.04
CA GLU A 143 8.87 -18.48 10.29
C GLU A 143 9.39 -17.04 10.36
N ARG A 144 10.03 -16.57 9.26
CA ARG A 144 10.55 -15.19 9.19
C ARG A 144 9.45 -14.16 9.30
N LEU A 145 8.32 -14.38 8.63
CA LEU A 145 7.17 -13.48 8.70
C LEU A 145 6.56 -13.47 10.11
N HIS A 146 6.40 -14.63 10.75
CA HIS A 146 5.94 -14.71 12.15
C HIS A 146 6.85 -13.91 13.08
N GLY A 147 8.17 -14.02 12.94
CA GLY A 147 9.11 -13.23 13.72
C GLY A 147 8.92 -11.72 13.55
N ARG A 148 8.68 -11.24 12.29
CA ARG A 148 8.43 -9.83 12.01
C ARG A 148 7.11 -9.34 12.60
N LEU A 149 6.05 -10.16 12.48
CA LEU A 149 4.74 -9.80 13.03
C LEU A 149 4.76 -9.83 14.57
N GLY A 150 5.49 -10.76 15.18
CA GLY A 150 5.69 -10.78 16.64
C GLY A 150 6.35 -9.48 17.13
N THR A 151 7.47 -9.09 16.52
CA THR A 151 8.16 -7.83 16.84
C THR A 151 7.26 -6.61 16.63
N LEU A 152 6.50 -6.55 15.53
CA LEU A 152 5.57 -5.47 15.26
C LEU A 152 4.43 -5.43 16.30
N SER A 153 3.91 -6.59 16.67
CA SER A 153 2.87 -6.74 17.69
C SER A 153 3.34 -6.22 19.06
N GLU A 154 4.55 -6.58 19.47
CA GLU A 154 5.17 -6.09 20.70
C GLU A 154 5.37 -4.56 20.67
N ALA A 155 5.88 -4.04 19.57
CA ALA A 155 6.11 -2.61 19.39
C ALA A 155 4.80 -1.79 19.37
N LEU A 156 3.73 -2.32 18.78
CA LEU A 156 2.39 -1.74 18.84
C LEU A 156 1.83 -1.82 20.28
N GLY A 157 1.97 -2.98 20.92
CA GLY A 157 1.45 -3.21 22.27
C GLY A 157 -0.05 -2.92 22.36
N GLY A 158 -0.44 -2.12 23.33
CA GLY A 158 -1.82 -1.66 23.52
C GLY A 158 -2.16 -0.34 22.84
N LYS A 159 -1.25 0.24 22.05
CA LYS A 159 -1.50 1.51 21.36
C LYS A 159 -2.50 1.35 20.22
N ALA A 160 -3.26 2.41 19.95
CA ALA A 160 -4.14 2.45 18.79
C ALA A 160 -3.36 2.52 17.47
N TRP A 161 -2.22 3.24 17.46
CA TRP A 161 -1.39 3.55 16.30
C TRP A 161 0.09 3.44 16.65
N LEU A 162 0.95 3.20 15.67
CA LEU A 162 2.38 2.91 15.88
C LEU A 162 3.11 3.98 16.70
N THR A 163 2.79 5.25 16.45
CA THR A 163 3.40 6.40 17.16
C THR A 163 2.48 7.03 18.21
N GLY A 164 1.42 6.30 18.63
CA GLY A 164 0.42 6.76 19.60
C GLY A 164 -0.74 7.55 18.97
N ARG A 165 -0.55 8.13 17.79
CA ARG A 165 -1.57 8.78 16.96
C ARG A 165 -1.47 8.32 15.52
N PHE A 166 -2.56 8.45 14.76
CA PHE A 166 -2.56 8.09 13.34
C PHE A 166 -1.62 9.01 12.53
N THR A 167 -0.77 8.40 11.70
CA THR A 167 0.21 9.08 10.85
C THR A 167 0.34 8.38 9.51
N VAL A 168 1.17 8.93 8.60
CA VAL A 168 1.49 8.31 7.32
C VAL A 168 2.10 6.90 7.47
N ALA A 169 2.78 6.63 8.58
CA ALA A 169 3.32 5.30 8.87
C ALA A 169 2.20 4.25 9.01
N ASP A 170 1.06 4.62 9.61
CA ASP A 170 -0.08 3.73 9.74
C ASP A 170 -0.79 3.48 8.41
N ILE A 171 -0.84 4.46 7.52
CA ILE A 171 -1.33 4.28 6.13
C ILE A 171 -0.56 3.15 5.45
N LEU A 172 0.77 3.20 5.52
CA LEU A 172 1.63 2.22 4.86
C LEU A 172 1.57 0.86 5.55
N MET A 173 1.70 0.82 6.89
CA MET A 173 1.73 -0.43 7.63
C MET A 173 0.40 -1.19 7.56
N VAL A 174 -0.73 -0.49 7.72
CA VAL A 174 -2.05 -1.11 7.56
C VAL A 174 -2.19 -1.73 6.18
N HIS A 175 -1.88 -0.98 5.11
CA HIS A 175 -1.99 -1.52 3.75
C HIS A 175 -1.05 -2.71 3.52
N VAL A 176 0.15 -2.72 4.10
CA VAL A 176 1.07 -3.87 4.03
C VAL A 176 0.45 -5.11 4.67
N LEU A 177 -0.30 -4.96 5.76
CA LEU A 177 -0.89 -6.09 6.49
C LEU A 177 -2.24 -6.58 5.92
N VAL A 178 -2.94 -5.76 5.12
CA VAL A 178 -4.27 -6.13 4.54
C VAL A 178 -4.27 -7.47 3.82
N PRO A 179 -3.27 -7.85 2.99
CA PRO A 179 -3.25 -9.15 2.33
C PRO A 179 -3.34 -10.32 3.31
N LEU A 180 -2.63 -10.27 4.43
CA LEU A 180 -2.69 -11.32 5.45
C LEU A 180 -4.05 -11.41 6.14
N ALA A 181 -4.66 -10.25 6.43
CA ALA A 181 -5.99 -10.21 7.03
C ALA A 181 -7.06 -10.83 6.11
N ARG A 182 -6.89 -10.74 4.77
CA ARG A 182 -7.80 -11.35 3.80
C ARG A 182 -7.62 -12.87 3.66
N VAL A 183 -6.38 -13.34 3.69
CA VAL A 183 -6.07 -14.74 3.34
C VAL A 183 -6.38 -15.70 4.49
N GLN A 184 -6.65 -15.28 5.71
CA GLN A 184 -6.99 -16.08 6.90
C GLN A 184 -6.14 -17.36 7.12
N MET A 185 -5.17 -17.63 6.24
CA MET A 185 -4.28 -18.81 6.28
C MET A 185 -3.10 -18.61 7.23
N PHE A 186 -2.92 -17.39 7.73
CA PHE A 186 -1.80 -17.01 8.55
C PHE A 186 -2.27 -16.44 9.89
N GLY A 187 -1.77 -17.02 10.99
CA GLY A 187 -2.10 -16.59 12.34
C GLY A 187 -1.49 -15.22 12.69
N MET A 188 -2.15 -14.13 12.31
CA MET A 188 -1.71 -12.77 12.68
C MET A 188 -2.04 -12.49 14.17
N PRO A 189 -1.13 -11.86 14.94
CA PRO A 189 -1.42 -11.43 16.32
C PRO A 189 -2.69 -10.57 16.43
N GLN A 190 -3.51 -10.81 17.45
CA GLN A 190 -4.84 -10.22 17.58
C GLN A 190 -4.83 -8.67 17.62
N ASN A 191 -3.82 -8.06 18.24
CA ASN A 191 -3.68 -6.61 18.24
C ASN A 191 -3.36 -6.03 16.86
N LEU A 192 -2.67 -6.79 15.99
CA LEU A 192 -2.44 -6.40 14.60
C LEU A 192 -3.71 -6.57 13.75
N VAL A 193 -4.52 -7.60 14.01
CA VAL A 193 -5.86 -7.71 13.38
C VAL A 193 -6.70 -6.49 13.71
N ALA A 194 -6.84 -6.15 14.99
CA ALA A 194 -7.59 -4.96 15.43
C ALA A 194 -7.00 -3.64 14.89
N TYR A 195 -5.69 -3.57 14.70
CA TYR A 195 -5.01 -2.43 14.10
C TYR A 195 -5.39 -2.26 12.62
N VAL A 196 -5.37 -3.34 11.85
CA VAL A 196 -5.79 -3.32 10.43
C VAL A 196 -7.26 -2.94 10.31
N GLU A 197 -8.14 -3.56 11.08
CA GLU A 197 -9.58 -3.26 11.09
C GLU A 197 -9.83 -1.78 11.42
N ARG A 198 -9.12 -1.21 12.39
CA ARG A 198 -9.20 0.21 12.74
C ARG A 198 -8.77 1.11 11.59
N GLY A 199 -7.71 0.76 10.87
CA GLY A 199 -7.25 1.48 9.69
C GLY A 199 -8.30 1.44 8.58
N GLN A 200 -8.84 0.26 8.28
CA GLN A 200 -9.86 0.06 7.26
C GLN A 200 -11.22 0.68 7.62
N ALA A 201 -11.48 0.90 8.90
CA ALA A 201 -12.70 1.58 9.35
C ALA A 201 -12.68 3.10 9.11
N ARG A 202 -11.50 3.70 8.81
CA ARG A 202 -11.40 5.15 8.57
C ARG A 202 -12.20 5.55 7.32
N PRO A 203 -12.96 6.66 7.39
CA PRO A 203 -13.72 7.14 6.23
C PRO A 203 -12.85 7.37 4.99
N ALA A 204 -11.65 7.93 5.16
CA ALA A 204 -10.70 8.18 4.09
C ALA A 204 -10.19 6.88 3.42
N TYR A 205 -9.96 5.81 4.20
CA TYR A 205 -9.62 4.50 3.62
C TYR A 205 -10.75 3.95 2.75
N ARG A 206 -11.99 4.03 3.24
CA ARG A 206 -13.16 3.53 2.50
C ARG A 206 -13.36 4.30 1.21
N ALA A 207 -13.28 5.64 1.25
CA ALA A 207 -13.38 6.47 0.08
C ALA A 207 -12.28 6.16 -0.96
N ALA A 208 -11.04 5.97 -0.49
CA ALA A 208 -9.92 5.58 -1.35
C ALA A 208 -10.12 4.19 -1.99
N LEU A 209 -10.63 3.23 -1.23
CA LEU A 209 -10.93 1.88 -1.71
C LEU A 209 -12.06 1.90 -2.75
N ASP A 210 -13.16 2.59 -2.46
CA ASP A 210 -14.29 2.73 -3.38
C ASP A 210 -13.85 3.37 -4.70
N ALA A 211 -13.00 4.42 -4.62
CA ALA A 211 -12.44 5.07 -5.80
C ALA A 211 -11.51 4.12 -6.59
N GLN A 212 -10.69 3.30 -5.94
CA GLN A 212 -9.84 2.33 -6.62
C GLN A 212 -10.66 1.24 -7.30
N LEU A 213 -11.69 0.72 -6.61
CA LEU A 213 -12.56 -0.33 -7.17
C LEU A 213 -13.35 0.16 -8.39
N ALA A 214 -13.76 1.44 -8.37
CA ALA A 214 -14.48 2.05 -9.50
C ALA A 214 -13.62 2.23 -10.76
N ASP A 215 -12.29 2.26 -10.61
CA ASP A 215 -11.37 2.39 -11.76
C ASP A 215 -11.09 1.06 -12.48
N PHE A 216 -11.46 -0.08 -11.92
CA PHE A 216 -11.33 -1.38 -12.58
C PHE A 216 -12.50 -1.60 -13.54
N THR A 217 -12.46 -0.89 -14.68
CA THR A 217 -13.52 -0.84 -15.69
C THR A 217 -13.25 -1.72 -16.90
N GLU A 218 -12.02 -2.24 -17.03
CA GLU A 218 -11.63 -3.09 -18.17
C GLU A 218 -11.84 -4.58 -17.86
N ASP A 219 -12.08 -5.34 -18.91
CA ASP A 219 -12.16 -6.79 -18.84
C ASP A 219 -10.77 -7.42 -18.70
N ALA A 220 -10.75 -8.67 -18.23
CA ALA A 220 -9.52 -9.45 -18.19
C ALA A 220 -8.86 -9.47 -19.58
N PRO A 221 -7.52 -9.24 -19.67
CA PRO A 221 -6.82 -9.35 -20.95
C PRO A 221 -6.99 -10.75 -21.49
N GLN A 222 -7.30 -10.84 -22.79
CA GLN A 222 -7.37 -12.14 -23.45
C GLN A 222 -5.94 -12.72 -23.53
N PRO A 223 -5.76 -14.02 -23.25
CA PRO A 223 -4.47 -14.66 -23.43
C PRO A 223 -4.05 -14.56 -24.91
N ALA A 224 -2.80 -14.14 -25.15
CA ALA A 224 -2.21 -14.07 -26.47
C ALA A 224 -2.00 -15.46 -27.08
#